data_f9296dc21ed3a2f03e259df25570cbdd
#
_entry.id   f9296dc21ed3a2f03e259df25570cbdd
#
_cell.length_a   1.000
_cell.length_b   1.000
_cell.length_c   1.000
_cell.angle_alpha   90.00
_cell.angle_beta   90.00
_cell.angle_gamma   90.00
#
_symmetry.space_group_name_H-M   'P 1'
#
loop_
_entity.id
_entity.type
_entity.pdbx_description
1 polymer ?
#
loop_
_entity_poly.entity_id
_entity_poly.type
_entity_poly.pdbx_seq_one_letter_code
_entity_poly.pdbx_strand_id
1 'polypeptide(L)'
;MTHDEHVLTSAFKFHGHICWASAAGVRAGLAALRELNVKRAGSSGELHCIVEIGDNHGAQCFADGVQYATGCTLGKANIERSGWGKLAFTLIDKKTEKAVRISYKPGRHRLIAESAFMK
;
A
#
# COMPACT_ATOMS: atom_id res chain seq x y z
N MET A 1 -22.34 -2.05 -4.78
CA MET A 1 -20.88 -2.24 -4.65
C MET A 1 -20.32 -1.30 -3.60
N THR A 2 -19.55 -1.81 -2.65
CA THR A 2 -18.93 -1.00 -1.61
C THR A 2 -17.78 -0.15 -2.16
N HIS A 3 -17.36 0.84 -1.36
CA HIS A 3 -16.18 1.63 -1.72
C HIS A 3 -14.95 0.75 -1.95
N ASP A 4 -14.71 -0.20 -1.04
CA ASP A 4 -13.54 -1.09 -1.14
C ASP A 4 -13.61 -1.96 -2.40
N GLU A 5 -14.79 -2.44 -2.77
CA GLU A 5 -14.98 -3.21 -4.00
C GLU A 5 -14.71 -2.37 -5.24
N HIS A 6 -15.11 -1.09 -5.24
CA HIS A 6 -14.80 -0.18 -6.34
C HIS A 6 -13.30 0.04 -6.46
N VAL A 7 -12.61 0.27 -5.35
CA VAL A 7 -11.16 0.45 -5.35
C VAL A 7 -10.47 -0.79 -5.88
N LEU A 8 -10.89 -1.96 -5.43
CA LEU A 8 -10.31 -3.23 -5.85
C LEU A 8 -10.49 -3.46 -7.35
N THR A 9 -11.71 -3.26 -7.85
CA THR A 9 -12.02 -3.42 -9.28
C THR A 9 -11.19 -2.47 -10.14
N SER A 10 -11.08 -1.22 -9.71
CA SER A 10 -10.30 -0.22 -10.44
C SER A 10 -8.80 -0.52 -10.40
N ALA A 11 -8.33 -1.05 -9.28
CA ALA A 11 -6.92 -1.45 -9.15
C ALA A 11 -6.58 -2.59 -10.12
N PHE A 12 -7.48 -3.56 -10.30
CA PHE A 12 -7.26 -4.63 -11.26
C PHE A 12 -7.16 -4.09 -12.69
N LYS A 13 -7.96 -3.08 -13.03
CA LYS A 13 -7.86 -2.43 -14.34
C LYS A 13 -6.51 -1.71 -14.48
N PHE A 14 -6.09 -1.01 -13.46
CA PHE A 14 -4.79 -0.34 -13.44
C PHE A 14 -3.66 -1.35 -13.61
N HIS A 15 -3.71 -2.46 -12.86
CA HIS A 15 -2.68 -3.49 -12.88
C HIS A 15 -2.68 -4.32 -14.17
N GLY A 16 -3.84 -4.49 -14.78
CA GLY A 16 -3.98 -5.23 -16.05
C GLY A 16 -4.53 -6.63 -15.93
N HIS A 17 -4.63 -7.19 -14.74
CA HIS A 17 -5.26 -8.48 -14.52
C HIS A 17 -5.68 -8.65 -13.07
N ILE A 18 -6.52 -9.65 -12.82
CA ILE A 18 -6.99 -9.97 -11.47
C ILE A 18 -6.00 -10.96 -10.84
N CYS A 19 -5.37 -10.57 -9.73
CA CYS A 19 -4.48 -11.47 -9.02
C CYS A 19 -4.53 -11.22 -7.52
N TRP A 20 -4.17 -12.26 -6.74
CA TRP A 20 -4.22 -12.18 -5.28
C TRP A 20 -3.21 -11.16 -4.73
N ALA A 21 -2.05 -11.04 -5.36
CA ALA A 21 -1.00 -10.16 -4.85
C ALA A 21 -1.38 -8.69 -4.97
N SER A 22 -1.97 -8.27 -6.11
CA SER A 22 -2.47 -6.91 -6.24
C SER A 22 -3.66 -6.68 -5.32
N ALA A 23 -4.53 -7.67 -5.14
CA ALA A 23 -5.64 -7.57 -4.19
C ALA A 23 -5.14 -7.40 -2.76
N ALA A 24 -4.10 -8.16 -2.37
CA ALA A 24 -3.48 -8.01 -1.05
C ALA A 24 -2.89 -6.60 -0.87
N GLY A 25 -2.26 -6.07 -1.91
CA GLY A 25 -1.73 -4.70 -1.90
C GLY A 25 -2.82 -3.66 -1.71
N VAL A 26 -3.95 -3.81 -2.40
CA VAL A 26 -5.11 -2.91 -2.22
C VAL A 26 -5.61 -2.96 -0.78
N ARG A 27 -5.82 -4.16 -0.25
CA ARG A 27 -6.32 -4.32 1.12
C ARG A 27 -5.35 -3.74 2.14
N ALA A 28 -4.07 -3.96 1.95
CA ALA A 28 -3.03 -3.39 2.81
C ALA A 28 -3.03 -1.87 2.75
N GLY A 29 -3.14 -1.31 1.55
CA GLY A 29 -3.21 0.14 1.36
C GLY A 29 -4.42 0.77 2.03
N LEU A 30 -5.60 0.16 1.85
CA LEU A 30 -6.81 0.64 2.49
C LEU A 30 -6.72 0.55 4.02
N ALA A 31 -6.13 -0.53 4.53
CA ALA A 31 -5.93 -0.69 5.97
C ALA A 31 -5.02 0.42 6.53
N ALA A 32 -3.96 0.74 5.81
CA ALA A 32 -3.03 1.80 6.24
C ALA A 32 -3.70 3.16 6.27
N LEU A 33 -4.51 3.49 5.26
CA LEU A 33 -5.27 4.75 5.25
C LEU A 33 -6.21 4.85 6.46
N ARG A 34 -6.87 3.75 6.80
CA ARG A 34 -7.76 3.70 7.96
C ARG A 34 -7.00 3.86 9.28
N GLU A 35 -5.87 3.17 9.42
CA GLU A 35 -5.05 3.26 10.63
C GLU A 35 -4.55 4.67 10.87
N LEU A 36 -4.15 5.38 9.83
CA LEU A 36 -3.70 6.76 9.93
C LEU A 36 -4.83 7.79 9.88
N ASN A 37 -6.05 7.33 9.60
CA ASN A 37 -7.22 8.19 9.44
C ASN A 37 -6.97 9.29 8.39
N VAL A 38 -6.46 8.87 7.23
CA VAL A 38 -6.17 9.77 6.11
C VAL A 38 -6.86 9.28 4.85
N LYS A 39 -7.03 10.20 3.90
CA LYS A 39 -7.58 9.88 2.58
C LYS A 39 -6.47 9.52 1.62
N ARG A 40 -6.85 8.86 0.52
CA ARG A 40 -5.94 8.55 -0.58
C ARG A 40 -5.17 9.80 -0.99
N ALA A 41 -3.88 9.67 -1.20
CA ALA A 41 -3.03 10.79 -1.57
C ALA A 41 -3.43 11.37 -2.92
N GLY A 42 -3.52 12.69 -2.96
CA GLY A 42 -3.65 13.44 -4.20
C GLY A 42 -2.30 14.06 -4.55
N SER A 43 -2.30 15.34 -4.90
CA SER A 43 -1.09 16.05 -5.33
C SER A 43 -0.28 16.65 -4.19
N SER A 44 -0.74 16.57 -2.94
CA SER A 44 -0.14 17.28 -1.81
C SER A 44 1.25 16.77 -1.41
N GLY A 45 1.56 15.50 -1.68
CA GLY A 45 2.84 14.92 -1.29
C GLY A 45 2.99 14.66 0.21
N GLU A 46 1.92 14.75 0.98
CA GLU A 46 1.97 14.54 2.42
C GLU A 46 2.11 13.06 2.81
N LEU A 47 1.63 12.15 1.96
CA LEU A 47 1.78 10.72 2.18
C LEU A 47 2.99 10.21 1.40
N HIS A 48 3.78 9.36 2.05
CA HIS A 48 4.91 8.70 1.44
C HIS A 48 4.88 7.22 1.79
N CYS A 49 5.22 6.37 0.86
CA CYS A 49 5.16 4.92 1.03
C CYS A 49 6.54 4.30 0.80
N ILE A 50 6.91 3.38 1.68
CA ILE A 50 8.12 2.56 1.49
C ILE A 50 7.64 1.12 1.39
N VAL A 51 7.73 0.54 0.20
CA VAL A 51 7.31 -0.85 -0.04
C VAL A 51 8.53 -1.77 0.01
N GLU A 52 8.42 -2.86 0.78
CA GLU A 52 9.56 -3.71 1.13
C GLU A 52 9.80 -4.86 0.17
N ILE A 53 9.15 -4.84 -0.98
CA ILE A 53 9.28 -5.91 -1.97
C ILE A 53 10.68 -6.01 -2.56
N GLY A 54 11.06 -7.23 -2.95
CA GLY A 54 12.26 -7.46 -3.74
C GLY A 54 11.92 -7.60 -5.22
N ASP A 55 12.72 -8.37 -5.94
CA ASP A 55 12.58 -8.52 -7.39
C ASP A 55 11.59 -9.61 -7.81
N ASN A 56 10.97 -10.30 -6.87
CA ASN A 56 9.99 -11.34 -7.17
C ASN A 56 8.80 -10.75 -7.94
N HIS A 57 8.42 -11.41 -9.04
CA HIS A 57 7.34 -10.91 -9.92
C HIS A 57 6.01 -10.72 -9.16
N GLY A 58 5.60 -11.71 -8.37
CA GLY A 58 4.36 -11.61 -7.60
C GLY A 58 4.39 -10.47 -6.58
N ALA A 59 5.55 -10.20 -6.02
CA ALA A 59 5.71 -9.08 -5.08
C ALA A 59 5.52 -7.72 -5.77
N GLN A 60 5.91 -7.62 -7.05
CA GLN A 60 5.68 -6.38 -7.83
C GLN A 60 4.18 -6.10 -7.98
N CYS A 61 3.36 -7.14 -8.13
CA CYS A 61 1.91 -6.98 -8.20
C CYS A 61 1.35 -6.37 -6.91
N PHE A 62 1.91 -6.74 -5.76
CA PHE A 62 1.53 -6.16 -4.47
C PHE A 62 1.75 -4.64 -4.48
N ALA A 63 2.86 -4.19 -5.04
CA ALA A 63 3.16 -2.76 -5.12
C ALA A 63 2.15 -2.00 -5.96
N ASP A 64 1.67 -2.56 -7.06
CA ASP A 64 0.63 -1.92 -7.86
C ASP A 64 -0.65 -1.71 -7.05
N GLY A 65 -1.04 -2.70 -6.26
CA GLY A 65 -2.20 -2.58 -5.38
C GLY A 65 -2.02 -1.50 -4.32
N VAL A 66 -0.85 -1.45 -3.70
CA VAL A 66 -0.52 -0.42 -2.70
C VAL A 66 -0.57 0.97 -3.33
N GLN A 67 0.03 1.14 -4.51
CA GLN A 67 0.03 2.42 -5.21
C GLN A 67 -1.39 2.90 -5.50
N TYR A 68 -2.21 1.99 -6.01
CA TYR A 68 -3.57 2.38 -6.37
C TYR A 68 -4.39 2.77 -5.14
N ALA A 69 -4.31 1.98 -4.07
CA ALA A 69 -5.11 2.22 -2.87
C ALA A 69 -4.66 3.48 -2.11
N THR A 70 -3.36 3.67 -1.94
CA THR A 70 -2.85 4.79 -1.15
C THR A 70 -2.69 6.09 -1.92
N GLY A 71 -2.60 6.01 -3.24
CA GLY A 71 -2.27 7.16 -4.07
C GLY A 71 -0.79 7.53 -4.04
N CYS A 72 0.03 6.73 -3.39
CA CYS A 72 1.48 6.89 -3.42
C CYS A 72 2.00 6.16 -4.64
N THR A 73 2.44 6.89 -5.65
CA THR A 73 2.74 6.33 -6.97
C THR A 73 4.14 6.69 -7.44
N LEU A 74 4.67 5.85 -8.31
CA LEU A 74 5.95 6.11 -8.95
C LEU A 74 5.96 7.48 -9.64
N GLY A 75 4.86 7.81 -10.34
CA GLY A 75 4.74 9.05 -11.09
C GLY A 75 4.78 10.32 -10.23
N LYS A 76 4.35 10.22 -8.97
CA LYS A 76 4.40 11.35 -8.03
C LYS A 76 5.65 11.32 -7.13
N ALA A 77 6.49 10.31 -7.29
CA ALA A 77 7.71 10.14 -6.50
C ALA A 77 7.46 10.04 -4.98
N ASN A 78 6.26 9.61 -4.58
CA ASN A 78 5.94 9.43 -3.17
C ASN A 78 5.83 7.95 -2.78
N ILE A 79 6.52 7.10 -3.51
CA ILE A 79 6.74 5.69 -3.17
C ILE A 79 8.17 5.29 -3.48
N GLU A 80 8.74 4.46 -2.65
CA GLU A 80 10.05 3.88 -2.91
C GLU A 80 10.08 2.40 -2.52
N ARG A 81 10.99 1.66 -3.13
CA ARG A 81 11.16 0.24 -2.89
C ARG A 81 12.45 0.00 -2.12
N SER A 82 12.35 -0.69 -0.96
CA SER A 82 13.52 -0.98 -0.14
C SER A 82 14.31 -2.22 -0.58
N GLY A 83 13.65 -3.14 -1.27
CA GLY A 83 14.33 -4.33 -1.77
C GLY A 83 14.54 -5.45 -0.74
N TRP A 84 13.86 -5.40 0.40
CA TRP A 84 14.05 -6.38 1.48
C TRP A 84 13.37 -7.73 1.23
N GLY A 85 12.59 -7.85 0.17
CA GLY A 85 11.96 -9.13 -0.19
C GLY A 85 10.75 -9.49 0.65
N LYS A 86 10.05 -8.52 1.22
CA LYS A 86 8.88 -8.73 2.06
C LYS A 86 7.62 -8.16 1.43
N LEU A 87 6.49 -8.85 1.61
CA LEU A 87 5.17 -8.31 1.25
C LEU A 87 4.68 -7.41 2.37
N ALA A 88 5.26 -6.23 2.43
CA ALA A 88 4.99 -5.25 3.47
C ALA A 88 5.25 -3.85 2.95
N PHE A 89 4.63 -2.87 3.57
CA PHE A 89 4.95 -1.47 3.28
C PHE A 89 4.69 -0.61 4.50
N THR A 90 5.32 0.55 4.52
CA THR A 90 5.10 1.57 5.54
C THR A 90 4.48 2.78 4.85
N LEU A 91 3.34 3.24 5.38
CA LEU A 91 2.73 4.49 4.96
C LEU A 91 3.04 5.56 5.99
N ILE A 92 3.57 6.68 5.52
CA ILE A 92 4.00 7.79 6.37
C ILE A 92 3.12 8.99 6.07
N ASP A 93 2.50 9.54 7.10
CA ASP A 93 1.81 10.83 7.02
C ASP A 93 2.76 11.89 7.56
N LYS A 94 3.34 12.68 6.67
CA LYS A 94 4.31 13.70 7.03
C LYS A 94 3.67 14.83 7.83
N LYS A 95 2.39 15.07 7.63
CA LYS A 95 1.67 16.14 8.32
C LYS A 95 1.51 15.85 9.81
N THR A 96 1.14 14.63 10.17
CA THR A 96 0.95 14.23 11.57
C THR A 96 2.18 13.58 12.18
N GLU A 97 3.19 13.27 11.37
CA GLU A 97 4.39 12.55 11.77
C GLU A 97 4.11 11.15 12.30
N LYS A 98 3.06 10.53 11.76
CA LYS A 98 2.67 9.16 12.08
C LYS A 98 3.00 8.24 10.92
N ALA A 99 3.30 6.99 11.24
CA ALA A 99 3.53 5.97 10.25
C ALA A 99 2.88 4.66 10.69
N VAL A 100 2.47 3.87 9.70
CA VAL A 100 1.95 2.53 9.94
C VAL A 100 2.63 1.57 8.98
N ARG A 101 3.05 0.42 9.47
CA ARG A 101 3.58 -0.66 8.64
C ARG A 101 2.55 -1.76 8.58
N ILE A 102 2.21 -2.15 7.36
CA ILE A 102 1.28 -3.26 7.10
C ILE A 102 2.08 -4.39 6.47
N SER A 103 2.00 -5.58 7.02
CA SER A 103 2.62 -6.75 6.43
C SER A 103 1.58 -7.83 6.14
N TYR A 104 1.78 -8.53 5.03
CA TYR A 104 1.01 -9.71 4.69
C TYR A 104 1.69 -10.93 5.31
N LYS A 105 0.92 -11.73 6.05
CA LYS A 105 1.47 -12.93 6.72
C LYS A 105 1.16 -14.16 5.89
N PRO A 106 2.14 -14.74 5.19
CA PRO A 106 1.90 -15.96 4.42
C PRO A 106 1.37 -17.09 5.29
N GLY A 107 0.46 -17.88 4.73
CA GLY A 107 -0.15 -19.01 5.43
C GLY A 107 -1.31 -18.64 6.34
N ARG A 108 -1.47 -17.38 6.69
CA ARG A 108 -2.59 -16.90 7.51
C ARG A 108 -3.53 -15.99 6.76
N HIS A 109 -3.14 -15.54 5.58
CA HIS A 109 -3.92 -14.67 4.68
C HIS A 109 -4.48 -13.43 5.38
N ARG A 110 -3.71 -12.85 6.31
CA ARG A 110 -4.13 -11.64 7.02
C ARG A 110 -3.04 -10.58 7.01
N LEU A 111 -3.45 -9.36 7.25
CA LEU A 111 -2.55 -8.21 7.35
C LEU A 111 -2.28 -7.92 8.83
N ILE A 112 -1.06 -7.55 9.12
CA ILE A 112 -0.66 -7.12 10.46
C ILE A 112 -0.21 -5.68 10.37
N ALA A 113 -0.83 -4.82 11.18
CA ALA A 113 -0.51 -3.41 11.22
C ALA A 113 0.35 -3.09 12.44
N GLU A 114 1.39 -2.30 12.24
CA GLU A 114 2.24 -1.80 13.29
C GLU A 114 2.34 -0.28 13.15
N SER A 115 1.92 0.45 14.17
CA SER A 115 1.91 1.91 14.14
C SER A 115 3.10 2.47 14.90
N ALA A 116 3.63 3.59 14.41
CA ALA A 116 4.74 4.28 15.03
C ALA A 116 4.61 5.78 14.85
N PHE A 117 5.29 6.54 15.70
CA PHE A 117 5.44 7.98 15.54
C PHE A 117 6.83 8.26 15.00
N MET A 118 6.91 9.09 13.99
CA MET A 118 8.17 9.57 13.45
C MET A 118 8.66 10.75 14.29
N LYS A 119 9.94 10.79 14.50
CA LYS A 119 10.57 11.90 15.23
C LYS A 119 11.46 12.70 14.31
#